data_601735f2887cd4e03c4f74385a555534
#
_entry.id   601735f2887cd4e03c4f74385a555534
#
_cell.length_a   1.000
_cell.length_b   1.000
_cell.length_c   1.000
_cell.angle_alpha   90.00
_cell.angle_beta   90.00
_cell.angle_gamma   90.00
#
_symmetry.space_group_name_H-M   'P 1'
#
loop_
_entity.id
_entity.type
_entity.pdbx_description
1 polymer ?
#
loop_
_entity_poly.entity_id
_entity_poly.type
_entity_poly.pdbx_seq_one_letter_code
_entity_poly.pdbx_strand_id
1 'polypeptide(L)'
;YTNAYNEKFANGASRYLSHDLTDLIQSNIVRDVRTLYEPQWTRRGKWNQSYYEARVPRVPTMLLELLSHQNFADMRYGLDPRFRFTVSRAIYKGMLQFLCSQYHMDYVVQPLPVDHMALRMTGENEVELTWRPVADALEPTAIAEKYIVYTRIGDGDFDNGVLVDGNSYRTTLPAGMVCSY
;
A
#
# COMPACT_ATOMS: atom_id res chain seq x y z
N TYR A 1 -7.49 -9.92 17.17
CA TYR A 1 -7.64 -8.73 18.03
C TYR A 1 -8.02 -9.15 19.46
N THR A 2 -7.96 -8.22 20.40
CA THR A 2 -8.59 -8.42 21.73
C THR A 2 -9.23 -7.14 22.26
N ASN A 3 -10.41 -7.26 22.85
CA ASN A 3 -11.03 -6.28 23.73
C ASN A 3 -11.04 -6.74 25.22
N ALA A 4 -10.45 -7.91 25.50
CA ALA A 4 -10.25 -8.39 26.86
C ALA A 4 -9.22 -7.51 27.60
N TYR A 5 -9.26 -7.49 28.91
CA TYR A 5 -8.37 -6.83 29.87
C TYR A 5 -8.70 -5.39 30.26
N ASN A 6 -9.12 -4.55 29.39
CA ASN A 6 -9.70 -3.25 29.67
C ASN A 6 -10.53 -2.87 28.45
N GLU A 7 -11.74 -2.49 28.63
CA GLU A 7 -12.60 -2.04 27.54
C GLU A 7 -12.07 -0.78 26.85
N LYS A 8 -11.11 -0.11 27.47
CA LYS A 8 -10.51 1.15 26.97
C LYS A 8 -8.99 1.09 26.96
N PHE A 9 -8.40 1.81 26.04
CA PHE A 9 -7.00 2.20 26.05
C PHE A 9 -6.75 3.31 27.08
N ALA A 10 -5.47 3.60 27.39
CA ALA A 10 -5.11 4.62 28.36
C ALA A 10 -5.59 6.05 27.95
N ASN A 11 -5.76 6.31 26.68
CA ASN A 11 -6.33 7.56 26.13
C ASN A 11 -7.87 7.62 26.18
N GLY A 12 -8.54 6.62 26.75
CA GLY A 12 -9.99 6.55 26.87
C GLY A 12 -10.71 5.95 25.65
N ALA A 13 -10.03 5.70 24.53
CA ALA A 13 -10.62 5.11 23.33
C ALA A 13 -11.01 3.62 23.61
N SER A 14 -12.09 3.17 22.99
CA SER A 14 -12.56 1.79 23.15
C SER A 14 -11.60 0.79 22.49
N ARG A 15 -11.29 -0.29 23.16
CA ARG A 15 -10.56 -1.44 22.57
C ARG A 15 -11.36 -2.15 21.47
N TYR A 16 -12.65 -1.91 21.38
CA TYR A 16 -13.48 -2.41 20.28
C TYR A 16 -13.06 -1.85 18.91
N LEU A 17 -12.36 -0.73 18.89
CA LEU A 17 -11.73 -0.22 17.66
C LEU A 17 -10.75 -1.22 17.02
N SER A 18 -10.16 -2.12 17.81
CA SER A 18 -9.35 -3.22 17.27
C SER A 18 -10.18 -4.22 16.44
N HIS A 19 -11.44 -4.45 16.82
CA HIS A 19 -12.38 -5.24 16.02
C HIS A 19 -12.68 -4.57 14.68
N ASP A 20 -12.95 -3.27 14.70
CA ASP A 20 -13.31 -2.52 13.49
C ASP A 20 -12.12 -2.44 12.51
N LEU A 21 -10.91 -2.19 13.04
CA LEU A 21 -9.66 -2.27 12.25
C LEU A 21 -9.49 -3.66 11.62
N THR A 22 -9.71 -4.72 12.40
CA THR A 22 -9.63 -6.12 11.92
C THR A 22 -10.65 -6.38 10.82
N ASP A 23 -11.88 -5.91 10.97
CA ASP A 23 -12.95 -6.10 9.99
C ASP A 23 -12.64 -5.42 8.66
N LEU A 24 -12.20 -4.18 8.71
CA LEU A 24 -11.84 -3.41 7.51
C LEU A 24 -10.69 -4.06 6.75
N ILE A 25 -9.60 -4.43 7.44
CA ILE A 25 -8.43 -5.06 6.80
C ILE A 25 -8.82 -6.42 6.22
N GLN A 26 -9.48 -7.28 6.98
CA GLN A 26 -9.89 -8.60 6.49
C GLN A 26 -10.85 -8.49 5.30
N SER A 27 -11.79 -7.55 5.33
CA SER A 27 -12.75 -7.33 4.25
C SER A 27 -12.07 -6.89 2.96
N ASN A 28 -11.09 -5.99 3.03
CA ASN A 28 -10.31 -5.58 1.87
C ASN A 28 -9.50 -6.75 1.31
N ILE A 29 -8.79 -7.52 2.15
CA ILE A 29 -8.03 -8.69 1.70
C ILE A 29 -8.93 -9.68 0.99
N VAL A 30 -10.04 -10.05 1.60
CA VAL A 30 -10.96 -11.06 1.04
C VAL A 30 -11.56 -10.57 -0.29
N ARG A 31 -11.97 -9.30 -0.37
CA ARG A 31 -12.50 -8.72 -1.60
C ARG A 31 -11.45 -8.76 -2.73
N ASP A 32 -10.25 -8.27 -2.47
CA ASP A 32 -9.22 -8.14 -3.50
C ASP A 32 -8.70 -9.51 -3.95
N VAL A 33 -8.52 -10.46 -3.00
CA VAL A 33 -8.10 -11.82 -3.33
C VAL A 33 -9.18 -12.57 -4.11
N ARG A 34 -10.45 -12.41 -3.77
CA ARG A 34 -11.56 -13.03 -4.53
C ARG A 34 -11.66 -12.48 -5.94
N THR A 35 -11.37 -11.22 -6.13
CA THR A 35 -11.46 -10.58 -7.45
C THR A 35 -10.30 -10.99 -8.36
N LEU A 36 -9.08 -11.10 -7.83
CA LEU A 36 -7.88 -11.24 -8.66
C LEU A 36 -7.30 -12.65 -8.72
N TYR A 37 -7.60 -13.52 -7.73
CA TYR A 37 -6.91 -14.80 -7.57
C TYR A 37 -7.87 -15.99 -7.40
N GLU A 38 -8.68 -15.97 -6.32
CA GLU A 38 -9.48 -17.13 -5.93
C GLU A 38 -10.88 -16.68 -5.49
N PRO A 39 -11.90 -16.79 -6.37
CA PRO A 39 -13.27 -16.36 -6.06
C PRO A 39 -13.89 -17.04 -4.84
N GLN A 40 -13.42 -18.24 -4.50
CA GLN A 40 -13.89 -19.03 -3.35
C GLN A 40 -13.04 -18.81 -2.09
N TRP A 41 -12.16 -17.80 -2.09
CA TRP A 41 -11.34 -17.50 -0.93
C TRP A 41 -12.15 -17.39 0.36
N THR A 42 -11.81 -18.22 1.34
CA THR A 42 -12.58 -18.29 2.59
C THR A 42 -12.28 -17.09 3.50
N ARG A 43 -13.32 -16.39 3.91
CA ARG A 43 -13.22 -15.43 5.00
C ARG A 43 -13.33 -16.15 6.33
N ARG A 44 -12.23 -16.26 7.07
CA ARG A 44 -12.22 -16.83 8.42
C ARG A 44 -12.88 -15.88 9.43
N GLY A 45 -13.32 -16.44 10.56
CA GLY A 45 -13.86 -15.65 11.66
C GLY A 45 -12.80 -14.73 12.29
N LYS A 46 -13.24 -13.62 12.84
CA LYS A 46 -12.42 -12.74 13.67
C LYS A 46 -12.38 -13.29 15.09
N TRP A 47 -11.20 -13.54 15.62
CA TRP A 47 -11.02 -14.13 16.93
C TRP A 47 -10.70 -13.05 17.96
N ASN A 48 -11.51 -13.00 19.01
CA ASN A 48 -11.25 -12.16 20.18
C ASN A 48 -10.47 -12.97 21.20
N GLN A 49 -9.15 -12.88 21.13
CA GLN A 49 -8.22 -13.66 21.96
C GLN A 49 -7.15 -12.77 22.59
N SER A 50 -6.75 -13.11 23.81
CA SER A 50 -5.78 -12.34 24.58
C SER A 50 -4.33 -12.69 24.21
N TYR A 51 -3.98 -12.67 22.88
CA TYR A 51 -2.60 -12.77 22.47
C TYR A 51 -1.78 -11.57 22.91
N TYR A 52 -0.49 -11.77 23.13
CA TYR A 52 0.41 -10.72 23.59
C TYR A 52 0.43 -9.54 22.61
N GLU A 53 0.53 -9.82 21.32
CA GLU A 53 0.57 -8.85 20.22
C GLU A 53 -0.71 -8.03 20.08
N ALA A 54 -1.83 -8.58 20.49
CA ALA A 54 -3.12 -7.89 20.49
C ALA A 54 -3.41 -7.15 21.80
N ARG A 55 -2.81 -7.60 22.93
CA ARG A 55 -3.10 -7.12 24.27
C ARG A 55 -2.22 -5.97 24.74
N VAL A 56 -0.92 -6.05 24.44
CA VAL A 56 0.09 -5.11 24.95
C VAL A 56 0.08 -3.74 24.29
N PRO A 57 -0.17 -3.61 22.95
CA PRO A 57 -0.18 -2.31 22.31
C PRO A 57 -1.20 -1.35 22.93
N ARG A 58 -0.84 -0.05 22.93
CA ARG A 58 -1.65 1.04 23.50
C ARG A 58 -2.56 1.70 22.46
N VAL A 59 -2.63 1.14 21.28
CA VAL A 59 -3.45 1.58 20.15
C VAL A 59 -4.24 0.42 19.56
N PRO A 60 -5.29 0.66 18.77
CA PRO A 60 -6.00 -0.40 18.06
C PRO A 60 -5.05 -1.30 17.28
N THR A 61 -5.14 -2.60 17.49
CA THR A 61 -4.19 -3.59 16.99
C THR A 61 -4.89 -4.87 16.60
N MET A 62 -4.34 -5.54 15.58
CA MET A 62 -4.75 -6.87 15.15
C MET A 62 -3.53 -7.76 14.90
N LEU A 63 -3.72 -9.06 15.02
CA LEU A 63 -2.80 -10.07 14.50
C LEU A 63 -3.43 -10.66 13.23
N LEU A 64 -2.69 -10.61 12.11
CA LEU A 64 -3.11 -11.18 10.84
C LEU A 64 -2.38 -12.49 10.59
N GLU A 65 -3.13 -13.57 10.49
CA GLU A 65 -2.66 -14.87 10.04
C GLU A 65 -3.30 -15.20 8.69
N LEU A 66 -2.56 -15.01 7.60
CA LEU A 66 -3.10 -15.05 6.26
C LEU A 66 -3.03 -16.43 5.62
N LEU A 67 -1.87 -17.06 5.69
CA LEU A 67 -1.51 -18.31 5.01
C LEU A 67 -0.79 -19.24 5.96
N SER A 68 -0.77 -20.54 5.64
CA SER A 68 0.06 -21.52 6.35
C SER A 68 1.25 -21.94 5.49
N HIS A 69 2.47 -21.75 5.99
CA HIS A 69 3.69 -22.20 5.31
C HIS A 69 3.79 -23.73 5.20
N GLN A 70 2.96 -24.46 5.93
CA GLN A 70 2.86 -25.93 5.85
C GLN A 70 1.84 -26.38 4.81
N ASN A 71 1.04 -25.47 4.24
CA ASN A 71 0.06 -25.77 3.22
C ASN A 71 0.62 -25.40 1.83
N PHE A 72 0.81 -26.43 0.98
CA PHE A 72 1.36 -26.22 -0.35
C PHE A 72 0.51 -25.31 -1.23
N ALA A 73 -0.82 -25.39 -1.13
CA ALA A 73 -1.72 -24.50 -1.86
C ALA A 73 -1.57 -23.04 -1.42
N ASP A 74 -1.41 -22.79 -0.12
CA ASP A 74 -1.17 -21.45 0.43
C ASP A 74 0.18 -20.90 -0.04
N MET A 75 1.21 -21.74 -0.11
CA MET A 75 2.55 -21.30 -0.51
C MET A 75 2.64 -20.90 -1.98
N ARG A 76 1.78 -21.41 -2.85
CA ARG A 76 1.66 -20.92 -4.23
C ARG A 76 1.34 -19.42 -4.27
N TYR A 77 0.47 -18.96 -3.38
CA TYR A 77 0.14 -17.54 -3.22
C TYR A 77 1.24 -16.79 -2.45
N GLY A 78 1.69 -17.35 -1.32
CA GLY A 78 2.69 -16.72 -0.47
C GLY A 78 4.04 -16.45 -1.14
N LEU A 79 4.39 -17.22 -2.16
CA LEU A 79 5.62 -17.04 -2.95
C LEU A 79 5.42 -16.11 -4.17
N ASP A 80 4.19 -15.80 -4.58
CA ASP A 80 3.93 -14.87 -5.67
C ASP A 80 4.09 -13.41 -5.20
N PRO A 81 5.05 -12.64 -5.75
CA PRO A 81 5.23 -11.23 -5.40
C PRO A 81 4.00 -10.37 -5.67
N ARG A 82 3.20 -10.69 -6.70
CA ARG A 82 1.99 -9.94 -7.04
C ARG A 82 0.90 -10.17 -6.00
N PHE A 83 0.74 -11.40 -5.52
CA PHE A 83 -0.19 -11.69 -4.43
C PHE A 83 0.23 -10.94 -3.16
N ARG A 84 1.51 -10.95 -2.81
CA ARG A 84 2.03 -10.21 -1.65
C ARG A 84 1.78 -8.71 -1.77
N PHE A 85 1.99 -8.13 -2.94
CA PHE A 85 1.67 -6.72 -3.21
C PHE A 85 0.18 -6.44 -3.02
N THR A 86 -0.69 -7.28 -3.60
CA THR A 86 -2.16 -7.13 -3.49
C THR A 86 -2.62 -7.17 -2.04
N VAL A 87 -2.12 -8.14 -1.25
CA VAL A 87 -2.46 -8.24 0.17
C VAL A 87 -1.93 -7.05 0.97
N SER A 88 -0.69 -6.63 0.73
CA SER A 88 -0.12 -5.45 1.40
C SER A 88 -0.92 -4.19 1.08
N ARG A 89 -1.34 -4.03 -0.17
CA ARG A 89 -2.21 -2.92 -0.58
C ARG A 89 -3.61 -3.00 0.06
N ALA A 90 -4.18 -4.20 0.18
CA ALA A 90 -5.46 -4.40 0.86
C ALA A 90 -5.37 -4.06 2.36
N ILE A 91 -4.27 -4.41 3.02
CA ILE A 91 -3.98 -4.02 4.41
C ILE A 91 -3.90 -2.49 4.51
N TYR A 92 -3.12 -1.85 3.64
CA TYR A 92 -3.00 -0.38 3.57
C TYR A 92 -4.36 0.29 3.40
N LYS A 93 -5.20 -0.19 2.48
CA LYS A 93 -6.56 0.33 2.29
C LYS A 93 -7.42 0.20 3.54
N GLY A 94 -7.40 -0.95 4.20
CA GLY A 94 -8.14 -1.16 5.45
C GLY A 94 -7.67 -0.26 6.59
N MET A 95 -6.36 -0.05 6.72
CA MET A 95 -5.80 0.89 7.70
C MET A 95 -6.20 2.34 7.39
N LEU A 96 -6.13 2.74 6.13
CA LEU A 96 -6.51 4.08 5.70
C LEU A 96 -8.00 4.34 5.93
N GLN A 97 -8.87 3.39 5.57
CA GLN A 97 -10.32 3.47 5.85
C GLN A 97 -10.59 3.62 7.34
N PHE A 98 -9.89 2.83 8.17
CA PHE A 98 -10.02 2.94 9.61
C PHE A 98 -9.62 4.34 10.11
N LEU A 99 -8.45 4.84 9.71
CA LEU A 99 -7.97 6.16 10.13
C LEU A 99 -8.89 7.28 9.64
N CYS A 100 -9.29 7.27 8.37
CA CYS A 100 -10.20 8.26 7.83
C CYS A 100 -11.54 8.29 8.58
N SER A 101 -12.07 7.12 8.96
CA SER A 101 -13.29 7.05 9.76
C SER A 101 -13.14 7.64 11.16
N GLN A 102 -11.97 7.46 11.82
CA GLN A 102 -11.70 8.00 13.15
C GLN A 102 -11.52 9.53 13.15
N TYR A 103 -10.96 10.08 12.08
CA TYR A 103 -10.63 11.50 11.98
C TYR A 103 -11.61 12.28 11.09
N HIS A 104 -12.68 11.64 10.60
CA HIS A 104 -13.67 12.24 9.70
C HIS A 104 -13.03 12.89 8.45
N MET A 105 -12.05 12.18 7.87
CA MET A 105 -11.32 12.59 6.67
C MET A 105 -11.84 11.86 5.45
N ASP A 106 -11.65 12.46 4.28
CA ASP A 106 -11.93 11.80 3.01
C ASP A 106 -10.99 10.62 2.79
N TYR A 107 -11.55 9.53 2.26
CA TYR A 107 -10.81 8.34 1.91
C TYR A 107 -10.31 8.43 0.47
N VAL A 108 -9.01 8.61 0.32
CA VAL A 108 -8.32 8.64 -0.99
C VAL A 108 -7.10 7.74 -0.92
N VAL A 109 -7.04 6.75 -1.81
CA VAL A 109 -5.95 5.78 -1.87
C VAL A 109 -4.84 6.27 -2.78
N GLN A 110 -3.60 6.08 -2.37
CA GLN A 110 -2.44 6.40 -3.21
C GLN A 110 -2.51 5.63 -4.55
N PRO A 111 -2.23 6.30 -5.68
CA PRO A 111 -2.16 5.66 -6.98
C PRO A 111 -1.20 4.47 -7.04
N LEU A 112 -1.42 3.58 -8.00
CA LEU A 112 -0.46 2.53 -8.33
C LEU A 112 0.83 3.13 -8.91
N PRO A 113 1.97 2.42 -8.81
CA PRO A 113 3.19 2.82 -9.51
C PRO A 113 2.92 3.02 -11.01
N VAL A 114 3.61 3.97 -11.60
CA VAL A 114 3.57 4.18 -13.05
C VAL A 114 4.13 2.98 -13.80
N ASP A 115 3.72 2.80 -15.05
CA ASP A 115 4.32 1.81 -15.95
C ASP A 115 4.86 2.47 -17.24
N HIS A 116 5.46 1.66 -18.11
CA HIS A 116 6.02 2.10 -19.39
C HIS A 116 6.91 3.34 -19.27
N MET A 117 7.68 3.40 -18.17
CA MET A 117 8.67 4.48 -18.04
C MET A 117 9.72 4.34 -19.13
N ALA A 118 9.91 5.40 -19.88
CA ALA A 118 10.89 5.48 -20.96
C ALA A 118 11.71 6.76 -20.85
N LEU A 119 12.97 6.68 -21.28
CA LEU A 119 13.88 7.80 -21.36
C LEU A 119 14.36 7.93 -22.83
N ARG A 120 14.33 9.14 -23.36
CA ARG A 120 14.77 9.47 -24.70
C ARG A 120 15.68 10.70 -24.67
N MET A 121 16.82 10.63 -25.36
CA MET A 121 17.64 11.81 -25.65
C MET A 121 16.91 12.71 -26.65
N THR A 122 16.76 13.98 -26.32
CA THR A 122 16.12 14.99 -27.17
C THR A 122 17.10 16.04 -27.69
N GLY A 123 18.31 16.07 -27.12
CA GLY A 123 19.43 16.93 -27.53
C GLY A 123 20.74 16.34 -26.99
N GLU A 124 21.84 17.07 -27.16
CA GLU A 124 23.18 16.60 -26.77
C GLU A 124 23.25 16.25 -25.26
N ASN A 125 22.62 17.06 -24.40
CA ASN A 125 22.54 16.83 -22.97
C ASN A 125 21.09 16.93 -22.45
N GLU A 126 20.11 16.75 -23.30
CA GLU A 126 18.70 16.85 -22.93
C GLU A 126 18.03 15.50 -22.99
N VAL A 127 17.22 15.20 -21.96
CA VAL A 127 16.42 13.99 -21.90
C VAL A 127 14.96 14.30 -21.65
N GLU A 128 14.12 13.46 -22.19
CA GLU A 128 12.70 13.39 -21.91
C GLU A 128 12.37 12.05 -21.29
N LEU A 129 11.81 12.10 -20.08
CA LEU A 129 11.18 10.97 -19.44
C LEU A 129 9.70 10.97 -19.76
N THR A 130 9.16 9.80 -20.02
CA THR A 130 7.72 9.60 -20.22
C THR A 130 7.27 8.38 -19.45
N TRP A 131 6.03 8.38 -18.99
CA TRP A 131 5.44 7.24 -18.25
C TRP A 131 3.94 7.19 -18.50
N ARG A 132 3.30 6.11 -18.02
CA ARG A 132 1.85 5.94 -18.05
C ARG A 132 1.30 5.75 -16.64
N PRO A 133 0.20 6.45 -16.27
CA PRO A 133 -0.51 6.14 -15.06
C PRO A 133 -1.15 4.75 -15.17
N VAL A 134 -1.22 4.06 -14.04
CA VAL A 134 -1.89 2.76 -13.93
C VAL A 134 -3.19 2.94 -13.17
N ALA A 135 -4.30 2.62 -13.80
CA ALA A 135 -5.60 2.62 -13.14
C ALA A 135 -5.70 1.43 -12.18
N ASP A 136 -6.19 1.68 -10.97
CA ASP A 136 -6.51 0.62 -10.01
C ASP A 136 -7.97 0.20 -10.17
N ALA A 137 -8.21 -0.96 -10.78
CA ALA A 137 -9.55 -1.50 -10.98
C ALA A 137 -10.29 -1.83 -9.66
N LEU A 138 -9.55 -1.98 -8.56
CA LEU A 138 -10.09 -2.29 -7.23
C LEU A 138 -10.30 -1.04 -6.36
N GLU A 139 -9.81 0.13 -6.82
CA GLU A 139 -9.83 1.33 -6.01
C GLU A 139 -9.98 2.59 -6.88
N PRO A 140 -11.21 3.04 -7.13
CA PRO A 140 -11.47 4.17 -8.02
C PRO A 140 -10.96 5.52 -7.48
N THR A 141 -10.64 5.64 -6.19
CA THR A 141 -10.07 6.87 -5.63
C THR A 141 -8.57 7.01 -5.92
N ALA A 142 -7.90 5.94 -6.37
CA ALA A 142 -6.46 5.88 -6.60
C ALA A 142 -6.08 6.48 -7.97
N ILE A 143 -6.32 7.77 -8.15
CA ILE A 143 -6.06 8.50 -9.40
C ILE A 143 -4.79 9.35 -9.23
N ALA A 144 -3.83 9.18 -10.14
CA ALA A 144 -2.64 10.03 -10.17
C ALA A 144 -2.97 11.38 -10.82
N GLU A 145 -2.93 12.45 -10.05
CA GLU A 145 -3.13 13.82 -10.55
C GLU A 145 -1.80 14.50 -10.89
N LYS A 146 -0.75 14.18 -10.14
CA LYS A 146 0.60 14.73 -10.26
C LYS A 146 1.64 13.68 -9.99
N TYR A 147 2.88 13.95 -10.40
CA TYR A 147 4.02 13.06 -10.22
C TYR A 147 5.19 13.81 -9.59
N ILE A 148 6.04 13.09 -8.89
CA ILE A 148 7.31 13.62 -8.39
C ILE A 148 8.41 12.82 -9.09
N VAL A 149 9.30 13.52 -9.79
CA VAL A 149 10.47 12.93 -10.44
C VAL A 149 11.67 13.18 -9.56
N TYR A 150 12.27 12.11 -9.06
CA TYR A 150 13.50 12.16 -8.29
C TYR A 150 14.68 11.88 -9.21
N THR A 151 15.76 12.63 -9.05
CA THR A 151 16.98 12.46 -9.84
C THR A 151 18.16 12.13 -8.91
N ARG A 152 18.97 11.17 -9.35
CA ARG A 152 20.24 10.84 -8.70
C ARG A 152 21.37 10.97 -9.70
N ILE A 153 22.46 11.65 -9.31
CA ILE A 153 23.67 11.82 -10.10
C ILE A 153 24.77 10.92 -9.55
N GLY A 154 25.32 10.05 -10.36
CA GLY A 154 26.33 9.07 -9.97
C GLY A 154 25.82 8.15 -8.85
N ASP A 155 26.66 7.96 -7.82
CA ASP A 155 26.38 7.14 -6.64
C ASP A 155 25.86 7.95 -5.43
N GLY A 156 25.46 9.21 -5.64
CA GLY A 156 24.90 10.07 -4.60
C GLY A 156 23.47 9.67 -4.18
N ASP A 157 22.88 10.47 -3.31
CA ASP A 157 21.48 10.33 -2.92
C ASP A 157 20.55 10.91 -4.01
N PHE A 158 19.28 10.48 -3.99
CA PHE A 158 18.24 11.13 -4.78
C PHE A 158 17.99 12.55 -4.24
N ASP A 159 17.68 13.47 -5.15
CA ASP A 159 17.28 14.83 -4.81
C ASP A 159 15.91 14.89 -4.10
N ASN A 160 15.42 16.11 -3.83
CA ASN A 160 14.12 16.32 -3.18
C ASN A 160 12.93 16.15 -4.13
N GLY A 161 13.17 15.81 -5.39
CA GLY A 161 12.16 15.61 -6.43
C GLY A 161 11.60 16.90 -7.00
N VAL A 162 11.14 16.80 -8.24
CA VAL A 162 10.44 17.87 -8.97
C VAL A 162 9.00 17.46 -9.18
N LEU A 163 8.05 18.31 -8.76
CA LEU A 163 6.63 18.10 -9.00
C LEU A 163 6.31 18.38 -10.47
N VAL A 164 5.65 17.43 -11.12
CA VAL A 164 5.34 17.47 -12.55
C VAL A 164 3.85 17.26 -12.78
N ASP A 165 3.27 18.12 -13.60
CA ASP A 165 1.92 17.94 -14.14
C ASP A 165 2.00 17.17 -15.45
N GLY A 166 1.21 16.08 -15.58
CA GLY A 166 1.20 15.24 -16.79
C GLY A 166 2.25 14.12 -16.78
N ASN A 167 2.42 13.47 -17.93
CA ASN A 167 3.09 12.17 -18.06
C ASN A 167 4.48 12.27 -18.69
N SER A 168 5.10 13.45 -18.69
CA SER A 168 6.44 13.65 -19.22
C SER A 168 7.20 14.71 -18.43
N TYR A 169 8.52 14.56 -18.42
CA TYR A 169 9.44 15.50 -17.80
C TYR A 169 10.69 15.65 -18.67
N ARG A 170 11.09 16.89 -18.93
CA ARG A 170 12.31 17.21 -19.65
C ARG A 170 13.31 17.86 -18.71
N THR A 171 14.56 17.43 -18.83
CA THR A 171 15.65 17.98 -18.03
C THR A 171 16.97 17.92 -18.80
N THR A 172 17.95 18.68 -18.35
CA THR A 172 19.31 18.66 -18.87
C THR A 172 20.18 17.79 -17.99
N LEU A 173 20.97 16.91 -18.60
CA LEU A 173 21.96 16.06 -17.92
C LEU A 173 23.28 16.81 -17.71
N PRO A 174 23.95 16.64 -16.58
CA PRO A 174 25.35 17.02 -16.45
C PRO A 174 26.22 16.20 -17.42
N ALA A 175 27.06 16.87 -18.21
CA ALA A 175 27.92 16.20 -19.18
C ALA A 175 28.85 15.18 -18.50
N GLY A 176 28.92 13.96 -19.06
CA GLY A 176 29.79 12.90 -18.55
C GLY A 176 29.34 12.22 -17.25
N MET A 177 28.15 12.51 -16.76
CA MET A 177 27.59 11.91 -15.54
C MET A 177 26.54 10.84 -15.85
N VAL A 178 26.46 9.82 -15.01
CA VAL A 178 25.38 8.84 -14.99
C VAL A 178 24.25 9.39 -14.13
N CYS A 179 23.03 9.40 -14.66
CA CYS A 179 21.83 9.81 -13.91
C CYS A 179 20.85 8.67 -13.79
N SER A 180 20.15 8.60 -12.65
CA SER A 180 19.03 7.66 -12.38
C SER A 180 17.78 8.46 -12.01
N TYR A 181 16.61 7.92 -12.35
CA TYR A 181 15.31 8.54 -12.11
C TYR A 181 14.36 7.56 -11.46
#